data_fc53a344fb1278009b6756e8d88b58e6
#
_entry.id   fc53a344fb1278009b6756e8d88b58e6
#
_cell.length_a   1.000
_cell.length_b   1.000
_cell.length_c   1.000
_cell.angle_alpha   90.00
_cell.angle_beta   90.00
_cell.angle_gamma   90.00
#
_symmetry.space_group_name_H-M   'P 1'
#
loop_
_entity.id
_entity.type
_entity.pdbx_description
1 polymer ?
#
loop_
_entity_poly.entity_id
_entity_poly.type
_entity_poly.pdbx_seq_one_letter_code
_entity_poly.pdbx_strand_id
1 'polypeptide(L)' 'MNNLSTTVKLLRKQYNLTQEELSLKSGVGLRFVRDLEQGKETLRLDKVNLLLDFFNYEMVATQKSSNP' A
#
# COMPACT_ATOMS: atom_id res chain seq x y z
N MET A 1 -9.52 -2.79 8.65
CA MET A 1 -8.36 -2.46 7.83
C MET A 1 -7.25 -3.43 8.13
N ASN A 2 -6.41 -3.70 7.15
CA ASN A 2 -5.29 -4.61 7.33
C ASN A 2 -3.98 -3.81 7.52
N ASN A 3 -2.91 -4.53 7.77
CA ASN A 3 -1.61 -3.89 8.01
C ASN A 3 -1.13 -3.07 6.82
N LEU A 4 -1.34 -3.59 5.60
CA LEU A 4 -0.93 -2.89 4.39
C LEU A 4 -1.65 -1.57 4.23
N SER A 5 -2.97 -1.56 4.41
CA SER A 5 -3.76 -0.34 4.27
C SER A 5 -3.36 0.71 5.29
N THR A 6 -3.13 0.28 6.53
CA THR A 6 -2.72 1.18 7.60
C THR A 6 -1.35 1.77 7.32
N THR A 7 -0.40 0.93 6.88
CA THR A 7 0.96 1.36 6.59
C THR A 7 0.98 2.38 5.46
N VAL A 8 0.29 2.10 4.36
CA VAL A 8 0.28 3.00 3.20
C VAL A 8 -0.36 4.34 3.57
N LYS A 9 -1.47 4.30 4.28
CA LYS A 9 -2.13 5.53 4.69
C LYS A 9 -1.22 6.38 5.57
N LEU A 10 -0.53 5.74 6.51
CA LEU A 10 0.40 6.45 7.40
C LEU A 10 1.56 7.06 6.62
N LEU A 11 2.18 6.28 5.73
CA LEU A 11 3.28 6.77 4.90
C LEU A 11 2.84 7.94 4.03
N ARG A 12 1.66 7.81 3.40
CA ARG A 12 1.14 8.87 2.55
C ARG A 12 1.00 10.18 3.34
N LYS A 13 0.46 10.09 4.55
CA LYS A 13 0.27 11.28 5.39
C LYS A 13 1.60 11.85 5.87
N GLN A 14 2.56 10.99 6.19
CA GLN A 14 3.89 11.45 6.57
C GLN A 14 4.58 12.22 5.45
N TYR A 15 4.31 11.84 4.20
CA TYR A 15 4.86 12.52 3.03
C TYR A 15 4.00 13.71 2.59
N ASN A 16 2.93 14.00 3.33
CA ASN A 16 2.00 15.11 3.04
C ASN A 16 1.38 15.00 1.65
N LEU A 17 1.00 13.78 1.25
CA LEU A 17 0.43 13.54 -0.06
C LEU A 17 -1.07 13.28 0.03
N THR A 18 -1.82 13.76 -0.96
CA THR A 18 -3.19 13.33 -1.17
C THR A 18 -3.16 11.98 -1.88
N GLN A 19 -4.31 11.30 -1.92
CA GLN A 19 -4.42 10.04 -2.66
C GLN A 19 -4.14 10.26 -4.14
N GLU A 20 -4.60 11.37 -4.70
CA GLU A 20 -4.34 11.71 -6.09
C GLU A 20 -2.85 11.91 -6.35
N GLU A 21 -2.17 12.60 -5.44
CA GLU A 21 -0.73 12.81 -5.59
C GLU A 21 0.03 11.50 -5.50
N LEU A 22 -0.35 10.62 -4.59
CA LEU A 22 0.29 9.31 -4.48
C LEU A 22 0.07 8.50 -5.76
N SER A 23 -1.13 8.54 -6.32
CA SER A 23 -1.43 7.87 -7.58
C SER A 23 -0.48 8.34 -8.68
N LEU A 24 -0.35 9.66 -8.84
CA LEU A 24 0.50 10.22 -9.89
C LEU A 24 1.97 9.88 -9.68
N LYS A 25 2.44 9.97 -8.44
CA LYS A 25 3.88 9.76 -8.15
C LYS A 25 4.29 8.30 -8.20
N SER A 26 3.40 7.40 -7.79
CA SER A 26 3.72 5.97 -7.75
C SER A 26 3.46 5.26 -9.07
N GLY A 27 2.60 5.83 -9.90
CA GLY A 27 2.24 5.21 -11.18
C GLY A 27 1.06 4.27 -11.11
N VAL A 28 0.42 4.08 -9.96
CA VAL A 28 -0.79 3.27 -9.87
C VAL A 28 -2.02 4.17 -9.99
N GLY A 29 -3.15 3.59 -10.35
CA GLY A 29 -4.38 4.35 -10.52
C GLY A 29 -4.95 4.84 -9.19
N LEU A 30 -5.72 5.94 -9.23
CA LEU A 30 -6.34 6.50 -8.03
C LEU A 30 -7.29 5.48 -7.38
N ARG A 31 -8.06 4.75 -8.20
CA ARG A 31 -8.96 3.73 -7.68
C ARG A 31 -8.19 2.68 -6.89
N PHE A 32 -7.01 2.30 -7.40
CA PHE A 32 -6.17 1.33 -6.73
C PHE A 32 -5.72 1.85 -5.35
N VAL A 33 -5.29 3.11 -5.29
CA VAL A 33 -4.89 3.72 -4.02
C VAL A 33 -6.04 3.68 -3.02
N ARG A 34 -7.22 4.07 -3.46
CA ARG A 34 -8.41 4.08 -2.60
C ARG A 34 -8.77 2.68 -2.10
N ASP A 35 -8.78 1.71 -3.01
CA ASP A 35 -9.11 0.33 -2.64
C ASP A 35 -8.11 -0.20 -1.62
N LEU A 36 -6.83 0.05 -1.83
CA LEU A 36 -5.78 -0.42 -0.93
C LEU A 36 -5.94 0.20 0.45
N GLU A 37 -6.16 1.51 0.51
CA GLU A 37 -6.28 2.20 1.80
C GLU A 37 -7.56 1.83 2.54
N GLN A 38 -8.60 1.39 1.83
CA GLN A 38 -9.82 0.89 2.45
C GLN A 38 -9.70 -0.54 2.94
N GLY A 39 -8.58 -1.20 2.68
CA GLY A 39 -8.34 -2.55 3.17
C GLY A 39 -8.81 -3.65 2.24
N LYS A 40 -9.04 -3.35 0.96
CA LYS A 40 -9.40 -4.38 -0.01
C LYS A 40 -8.29 -5.43 -0.05
N GLU A 41 -8.66 -6.71 0.04
CA GLU A 41 -7.68 -7.78 0.14
C GLU A 41 -7.32 -8.40 -1.21
N THR A 42 -8.20 -8.27 -2.21
CA THR A 42 -7.97 -8.87 -3.52
C THR A 42 -7.29 -7.86 -4.43
N LEU A 43 -6.02 -7.58 -4.16
CA LEU A 43 -5.24 -6.61 -4.91
C LEU A 43 -4.12 -7.32 -5.68
N ARG A 44 -3.77 -6.76 -6.84
CA ARG A 44 -2.64 -7.27 -7.61
C ARG A 44 -1.35 -6.92 -6.88
N LEU A 45 -0.56 -7.96 -6.59
CA LEU A 45 0.69 -7.79 -5.84
C LEU A 45 1.69 -6.90 -6.59
N ASP A 46 1.77 -7.03 -7.91
CA ASP A 46 2.69 -6.21 -8.70
C ASP A 46 2.38 -4.72 -8.54
N LYS A 47 1.10 -4.36 -8.49
CA LYS A 47 0.72 -2.96 -8.30
C LYS A 47 0.93 -2.51 -6.86
N VAL A 48 0.73 -3.41 -5.90
CA VAL A 48 1.03 -3.11 -4.50
C VAL A 48 2.50 -2.76 -4.37
N ASN A 49 3.37 -3.58 -4.95
CA ASN A 49 4.81 -3.32 -4.87
C ASN A 49 5.20 -2.05 -5.63
N LEU A 50 4.54 -1.74 -6.74
CA LEU A 50 4.82 -0.51 -7.48
C LEU A 50 4.51 0.72 -6.61
N LEU A 51 3.39 0.69 -5.89
CA LEU A 51 3.05 1.78 -4.99
C LEU A 51 4.04 1.85 -3.83
N LEU A 52 4.38 0.71 -3.24
CA LEU A 52 5.30 0.66 -2.12
C LEU A 52 6.71 1.12 -2.50
N ASP A 53 7.14 0.86 -3.74
CA ASP A 53 8.44 1.30 -4.23
C ASP A 53 8.62 2.80 -4.06
N PHE A 54 7.57 3.57 -4.25
CA PHE A 54 7.65 5.02 -4.07
C PHE A 54 8.12 5.38 -2.67
N PHE A 55 7.74 4.57 -1.68
CA PHE A 55 8.15 4.78 -0.29
C PHE A 55 9.39 3.96 0.09
N ASN A 56 9.98 3.26 -0.86
CA ASN A 56 11.11 2.35 -0.62
C ASN A 56 10.73 1.20 0.30
N TYR A 57 9.52 0.69 0.13
CA TYR A 57 8.99 -0.48 0.82
C TYR A 57 8.70 -1.59 -0.17
N GLU A 58 8.53 -2.80 0.32
CA GLU A 58 8.13 -3.93 -0.50
C GLU A 58 7.36 -4.95 0.34
N MET A 59 6.56 -5.77 -0.34
CA MET A 59 5.89 -6.89 0.32
C MET A 59 6.84 -8.07 0.41
N VAL A 60 6.86 -8.72 1.57
CA VAL A 60 7.64 -9.94 1.76
C VAL A 60 6.79 -10.96 2.49
N ALA A 61 7.08 -12.23 2.23
CA ALA A 61 6.43 -13.31 2.97
C ALA A 61 7.05 -13.41 4.35
N THR A 62 6.19 -13.58 5.34
CA THR A 62 6.63 -13.68 6.72
C THR A 62 5.99 -14.89 7.36
N GLN A 63 6.76 -15.66 8.08
CA GLN A 63 6.24 -16.81 8.80
C GLN A 63 5.31 -16.32 9.92
N LYS A 64 4.14 -16.94 10.01
CA LYS A 64 3.23 -16.62 11.10
C LYS A 64 3.85 -17.07 12.41
N SER A 65 3.69 -16.27 13.41
CA SER A 65 4.15 -16.61 14.74
C SER A 65 3.33 -17.78 15.26
N SER A 66 3.90 -18.58 16.06
CA SER A 66 3.25 -19.57 16.74
C SER A 66 3.00 -20.83 16.15
N ASN A 67 2.92 -20.95 16.38
CA ASN A 67 2.57 -21.95 16.22
C ASN A 67 1.85 -22.49 16.29
N PRO A 68 1.98 -22.96 16.02
CA PRO A 68 1.37 -23.83 15.65
C PRO A 68 0.62 -24.23 16.14
#